data_74ac55189410c4ff3c89171b343e0f9e
#
_entry.id   74ac55189410c4ff3c89171b343e0f9e
#
_cell.length_a   1.000
_cell.length_b   1.000
_cell.length_c   1.000
_cell.angle_alpha   90.00
_cell.angle_beta   90.00
_cell.angle_gamma   90.00
#
_symmetry.space_group_name_H-M   'P 1'
#
loop_
_entity.id
_entity.type
_entity.pdbx_description
1 polymer ?
#
loop_
_entity_poly.entity_id
_entity_poly.type
_entity_poly.pdbx_seq_one_letter_code
_entity_poly.pdbx_strand_id
1 'polypeptide(L)'
;MAASRDIFAPDFRRRPYWWEGYEPPECGEDTLPASADVAIVGGGYTGVCCALALREAGIEAVVLEAGRPGEGASTRSGGQVSGGVNVQKKALAAV
;
A
#
# COMPACT_ATOMS: atom_id res chain seq x y z
N MET A 1 -15.01 -35.99 -2.63
CA MET A 1 -14.74 -34.58 -2.79
C MET A 1 -15.30 -33.84 -1.58
N ALA A 2 -14.43 -33.36 -0.70
CA ALA A 2 -14.88 -32.54 0.41
C ALA A 2 -15.38 -31.20 -0.17
N ALA A 3 -16.64 -30.86 0.09
CA ALA A 3 -17.17 -29.57 -0.24
C ALA A 3 -16.28 -28.50 0.45
N SER A 4 -15.70 -27.62 -0.33
CA SER A 4 -15.03 -26.44 0.21
C SER A 4 -16.04 -25.72 1.11
N ARG A 5 -15.87 -25.82 2.42
CA ARG A 5 -16.65 -25.01 3.35
C ARG A 5 -16.16 -23.60 3.16
N ASP A 6 -16.95 -22.79 2.48
CA ASP A 6 -16.71 -21.36 2.43
C ASP A 6 -16.82 -20.85 3.87
N ILE A 7 -15.68 -20.41 4.42
CA ILE A 7 -15.58 -19.90 5.79
C ILE A 7 -16.09 -18.46 5.89
N PHE A 8 -16.39 -17.83 4.78
CA PHE A 8 -16.85 -16.47 4.72
C PHE A 8 -18.38 -16.38 4.78
N ALA A 9 -18.87 -15.31 5.37
CA ALA A 9 -20.29 -14.98 5.34
C ALA A 9 -20.74 -14.73 3.87
N PRO A 10 -22.03 -14.99 3.54
CA PRO A 10 -22.53 -14.81 2.17
C PRO A 10 -22.39 -13.41 1.60
N ASP A 11 -22.32 -12.40 2.47
CA ASP A 11 -22.18 -10.98 2.16
C ASP A 11 -20.73 -10.47 2.30
N PHE A 12 -19.78 -11.37 2.51
CA PHE A 12 -18.38 -11.03 2.66
C PHE A 12 -17.83 -10.39 1.38
N ARG A 13 -17.21 -9.21 1.55
CA ARG A 13 -16.59 -8.48 0.45
C ARG A 13 -15.07 -8.46 0.60
N ARG A 14 -14.36 -8.77 -0.46
CA ARG A 14 -12.88 -8.75 -0.48
C ARG A 14 -12.28 -7.37 -0.71
N ARG A 15 -13.11 -6.39 -1.10
CA ARG A 15 -12.62 -5.03 -1.33
C ARG A 15 -12.34 -4.32 0.00
N PRO A 16 -11.39 -3.36 0.02
CA PRO A 16 -11.12 -2.58 1.21
C PRO A 16 -12.37 -1.85 1.72
N TYR A 17 -12.60 -1.84 3.03
CA TYR A 17 -13.76 -1.18 3.64
C TYR A 17 -13.81 0.32 3.31
N TRP A 18 -12.66 1.00 3.37
CA TRP A 18 -12.59 2.44 3.11
C TRP A 18 -12.96 2.85 1.68
N TRP A 19 -12.97 1.91 0.76
CA TRP A 19 -13.43 2.16 -0.60
C TRP A 19 -14.96 2.21 -0.75
N GLU A 20 -15.71 1.98 0.32
CA GLU A 20 -17.15 2.21 0.33
C GLU A 20 -17.51 3.71 0.26
N GLY A 21 -16.65 4.55 0.86
CA GLY A 21 -16.79 6.00 0.82
C GLY A 21 -16.05 6.69 -0.33
N TYR A 22 -14.98 6.07 -0.82
CA TYR A 22 -14.17 6.59 -1.93
C TYR A 22 -13.51 5.44 -2.67
N GLU A 23 -13.90 5.23 -3.88
CA GLU A 23 -13.24 4.25 -4.74
C GLU A 23 -12.13 4.92 -5.54
N PRO A 24 -10.86 4.49 -5.39
CA PRO A 24 -9.77 5.03 -6.19
C PRO A 24 -10.04 4.80 -7.68
N PRO A 25 -9.67 5.75 -8.55
CA PRO A 25 -9.76 5.54 -9.98
C PRO A 25 -8.91 4.34 -10.40
N GLU A 26 -9.31 3.70 -11.48
CA GLU A 26 -8.45 2.70 -12.11
C GLU A 26 -7.19 3.40 -12.61
N CYS A 27 -6.04 2.79 -12.38
CA CYS A 27 -4.81 3.27 -12.97
C CYS A 27 -4.92 3.14 -14.48
N GLY A 28 -4.52 4.19 -15.20
CA GLY A 28 -4.58 4.21 -16.65
C GLY A 28 -3.70 3.14 -17.29
N GLU A 29 -3.65 3.17 -18.61
CA GLU A 29 -2.99 2.16 -19.44
C GLU A 29 -1.60 1.78 -18.92
N ASP A 30 -1.35 0.48 -18.87
CA ASP A 30 -0.12 -0.18 -18.40
C ASP A 30 1.08 0.04 -19.35
N THR A 31 1.29 1.27 -19.80
CA THR A 31 2.49 1.62 -20.55
C THR A 31 3.62 1.94 -19.59
N LEU A 32 4.48 0.96 -19.38
CA LEU A 32 5.71 1.18 -18.63
C LEU A 32 6.63 2.14 -19.40
N PRO A 33 7.27 3.09 -18.69
CA PRO A 33 8.30 3.90 -19.31
C PRO A 33 9.47 3.00 -19.74
N ALA A 34 10.18 3.40 -20.79
CA ALA A 34 11.34 2.64 -21.30
C ALA A 34 12.49 2.61 -20.28
N SER A 35 12.57 3.59 -19.41
CA SER A 35 13.57 3.70 -18.35
C SER A 35 13.02 4.55 -17.20
N ALA A 36 13.56 4.37 -16.02
CA ALA A 36 13.39 5.23 -14.86
C ALA A 36 14.65 5.14 -14.00
N ASP A 37 14.92 6.17 -13.20
CA ASP A 37 16.05 6.14 -12.26
C ASP A 37 15.81 5.13 -11.13
N VAL A 38 14.57 5.01 -10.68
CA VAL A 38 14.18 4.11 -9.58
C VAL A 38 12.88 3.39 -9.94
N ALA A 39 12.87 2.08 -9.78
CA ALA A 39 11.66 1.26 -9.83
C ALA A 39 11.25 0.85 -8.40
N ILE A 40 10.01 1.16 -8.03
CA ILE A 40 9.43 0.83 -6.72
C ILE A 40 8.40 -0.27 -6.94
N VAL A 41 8.55 -1.38 -6.24
CA VAL A 41 7.60 -2.49 -6.30
C VAL A 41 6.60 -2.37 -5.15
N GLY A 42 5.34 -2.20 -5.50
CA GLY A 42 4.23 -2.05 -4.57
C GLY A 42 3.76 -0.62 -4.38
N GLY A 43 2.46 -0.39 -4.58
CA GLY A 43 1.76 0.89 -4.46
C GLY A 43 1.04 1.07 -3.13
N GLY A 44 1.58 0.54 -2.02
CA GLY A 44 1.10 0.80 -0.66
C GLY A 44 1.70 2.07 -0.07
N TYR A 45 1.53 2.30 1.23
CA TYR A 45 2.05 3.49 1.93
C TYR A 45 3.55 3.70 1.68
N THR A 46 4.35 2.65 1.86
CA THR A 46 5.80 2.75 1.70
C THR A 46 6.19 3.15 0.29
N GLY A 47 5.63 2.49 -0.71
CA GLY A 47 5.96 2.74 -2.11
C GLY A 47 5.53 4.14 -2.56
N VAL A 48 4.33 4.56 -2.20
CA VAL A 48 3.82 5.90 -2.53
C VAL A 48 4.62 7.00 -1.84
N CYS A 49 4.91 6.85 -0.55
CA CYS A 49 5.74 7.83 0.18
C CYS A 49 7.16 7.92 -0.40
N CYS A 50 7.74 6.78 -0.78
CA CYS A 50 9.04 6.76 -1.44
C CYS A 50 8.99 7.49 -2.79
N ALA A 51 7.98 7.22 -3.61
CA ALA A 51 7.81 7.89 -4.91
C ALA A 51 7.65 9.41 -4.77
N LEU A 52 6.88 9.85 -3.77
CA LEU A 52 6.71 11.27 -3.49
C LEU A 52 8.03 11.94 -3.10
N ALA A 53 8.79 11.33 -2.18
CA ALA A 53 10.08 11.85 -1.75
C ALA A 53 11.10 11.91 -2.90
N LEU A 54 11.14 10.89 -3.75
CA LEU A 54 12.00 10.89 -4.93
C LEU A 54 11.61 11.99 -5.92
N ARG A 55 10.33 12.18 -6.16
CA ARG A 55 9.82 13.25 -7.02
C ARG A 55 10.18 14.65 -6.49
N GLU A 56 10.05 14.86 -5.19
CA GLU A 56 10.48 16.12 -4.55
C GLU A 56 11.98 16.36 -4.69
N ALA A 57 12.79 15.29 -4.72
CA ALA A 57 14.23 15.35 -4.98
C ALA A 57 14.59 15.46 -6.48
N GLY A 58 13.61 15.49 -7.38
CA GLY A 58 13.84 15.56 -8.83
C GLY A 58 14.30 14.24 -9.45
N ILE A 59 14.09 13.11 -8.77
CA ILE A 59 14.47 11.77 -9.24
C ILE A 59 13.26 11.12 -9.90
N GLU A 60 13.42 10.59 -11.10
CA GLU A 60 12.36 9.91 -11.82
C GLU A 60 12.15 8.50 -11.28
N ALA A 61 10.94 8.25 -10.77
CA ALA A 61 10.57 6.97 -10.20
C ALA A 61 9.30 6.41 -10.86
N VAL A 62 9.26 5.09 -11.04
CA VAL A 62 8.07 4.35 -11.46
C VAL A 62 7.62 3.44 -10.32
N VAL A 63 6.32 3.42 -10.05
CA VAL A 63 5.71 2.48 -9.09
C VAL A 63 5.04 1.36 -9.87
N LEU A 64 5.47 0.15 -9.59
CA LEU A 64 4.93 -1.08 -10.17
C LEU A 64 3.98 -1.73 -9.15
N GLU A 65 2.69 -1.71 -9.44
CA GLU A 65 1.65 -2.28 -8.59
C GLU A 65 0.92 -3.40 -9.34
N ALA A 66 0.80 -4.56 -8.72
CA ALA A 66 0.15 -5.72 -9.33
C ALA A 66 -1.37 -5.62 -9.39
N GLY A 67 -1.97 -4.83 -8.51
CA GLY A 67 -3.40 -4.56 -8.43
C GLY A 67 -3.69 -3.08 -8.56
N ARG A 68 -4.54 -2.57 -7.69
CA ARG A 68 -4.83 -1.13 -7.60
C ARG A 68 -3.99 -0.51 -6.47
N PRO A 69 -3.53 0.72 -6.62
CA PRO A 69 -2.77 1.40 -5.57
C PRO A 69 -3.49 1.36 -4.22
N GLY A 70 -2.79 0.92 -3.19
CA GLY A 70 -3.33 0.81 -1.85
C GLY A 70 -4.25 -0.39 -1.59
N GLU A 71 -4.60 -1.21 -2.56
CA GLU A 71 -5.56 -2.33 -2.41
C GLU A 71 -5.11 -3.39 -1.40
N GLY A 72 -3.82 -3.49 -1.16
CA GLY A 72 -3.25 -4.38 -0.14
C GLY A 72 -3.57 -3.94 1.29
N ALA A 73 -2.63 -4.13 2.19
CA ALA A 73 -2.80 -3.83 3.62
C ALA A 73 -3.04 -2.35 3.92
N SER A 74 -2.53 -1.44 3.08
CA SER A 74 -2.56 0.01 3.33
C SER A 74 -3.95 0.61 3.43
N THR A 75 -4.94 0.05 2.74
CA THR A 75 -6.34 0.51 2.82
C THR A 75 -7.24 -0.43 3.62
N ARG A 76 -6.66 -1.39 4.34
CA ARG A 76 -7.39 -2.36 5.17
C ARG A 76 -7.14 -2.18 6.66
N SER A 77 -6.21 -1.29 7.03
CA SER A 77 -5.92 -0.95 8.42
C SER A 77 -7.03 -0.10 9.04
N GLY A 78 -7.09 -0.05 10.37
CA GLY A 78 -8.03 0.82 11.09
C GLY A 78 -7.75 2.31 10.96
N GLY A 79 -6.70 2.72 10.26
CA GLY A 79 -6.36 4.13 10.03
C GLY A 79 -5.78 4.83 11.26
N GLN A 80 -5.36 4.09 12.27
CA GLN A 80 -4.73 4.67 13.46
C GLN A 80 -3.27 5.04 13.18
N VAL A 81 -2.93 6.29 13.47
CA VAL A 81 -1.56 6.79 13.41
C VAL A 81 -1.05 6.97 14.82
N SER A 82 -0.05 6.19 15.21
CA SER A 82 0.63 6.35 16.49
C SER A 82 2.02 6.94 16.28
N GLY A 83 2.31 8.03 16.98
CA GLY A 83 3.64 8.66 16.98
C GLY A 83 4.57 7.95 17.95
N GLY A 84 5.18 6.85 17.57
CA GLY A 84 6.17 6.18 18.42
C GLY A 84 6.74 4.93 17.80
N VAL A 85 8.02 4.77 17.95
CA VAL A 85 8.72 3.52 17.68
C VAL A 85 8.63 2.69 18.95
N ASN A 86 8.20 1.44 18.86
CA ASN A 86 8.16 0.54 20.01
C ASN A 86 9.60 0.11 20.38
N VAL A 87 10.37 1.06 20.89
CA VAL A 87 11.73 0.84 21.37
C VAL A 87 11.68 0.77 22.89
N GLN A 88 12.21 -0.28 23.47
CA GLN A 88 12.33 -0.38 24.91
C GLN A 88 13.11 0.84 25.45
N LYS A 89 12.60 1.46 26.52
CA LYS A 89 13.21 2.65 27.17
C LYS A 89 14.72 2.52 27.42
N LYS A 90 15.20 1.29 27.68
CA LYS A 90 16.63 0.99 27.87
C LYS A 90 17.46 1.18 26.59
N ALA A 91 16.89 0.95 25.40
CA ALA A 91 17.59 1.15 24.15
C ALA A 91 17.69 2.64 23.78
N LEU A 92 16.70 3.46 24.18
CA LEU A 92 16.73 4.91 23.99
C LEU A 92 17.71 5.63 24.92
N ALA A 93 18.01 5.07 26.09
CA ALA A 93 18.97 5.64 27.04
C ALA A 93 20.44 5.31 26.69
N ALA A 94 20.67 4.49 25.67
CA ALA A 94 22.02 4.08 25.22
C ALA A 94 22.51 4.86 23.97
N VAL A 95 21.72 5.84 23.51
CA VAL A 95 22.03 6.78 22.43
C VAL A 95 22.23 8.16 23.02
#